data_d813671b6d64dab1c217c95dcee54782
#
_entry.id   d813671b6d64dab1c217c95dcee54782
#
_cell.length_a   1.000
_cell.length_b   1.000
_cell.length_c   1.000
_cell.angle_alpha   90.00
_cell.angle_beta   90.00
_cell.angle_gamma   90.00
#
_symmetry.space_group_name_H-M   'P 1'
#
loop_
_entity.id
_entity.type
_entity.pdbx_description
1 polymer ?
#
loop_
_entity_poly.entity_id
_entity_poly.type
_entity_poly.pdbx_seq_one_letter_code
_entity_poly.pdbx_strand_id
1 'polypeptide(L)'
;MNHAKLVVIRMEEARDSRGISAAELARRASIDRKRLWYILDGQRQMRADEFVRLCAVMGLDMSLFLTNDMKEELAYRRQKVIEDYGTGLCGLVPQRRKGEECCVH
;
A
#
# COMPACT_ATOMS: atom_id res chain seq x y z
N MET A 1 18.99 -3.52 -1.74
CA MET A 1 17.98 -2.60 -1.14
C MET A 1 16.82 -3.44 -0.64
N ASN A 2 16.37 -3.19 0.57
CA ASN A 2 15.22 -3.94 1.05
C ASN A 2 13.91 -3.31 0.57
N HIS A 3 12.83 -4.07 0.68
CA HIS A 3 11.55 -3.64 0.13
C HIS A 3 10.99 -2.42 0.87
N ALA A 4 11.24 -2.32 2.17
CA ALA A 4 10.74 -1.18 2.93
C ALA A 4 11.33 0.13 2.41
N LYS A 5 12.60 0.11 2.04
CA LYS A 5 13.25 1.29 1.45
C LYS A 5 12.68 1.61 0.08
N LEU A 6 12.39 0.58 -0.70
CA LEU A 6 11.79 0.78 -2.03
C LEU A 6 10.43 1.47 -1.90
N VAL A 7 9.62 1.05 -0.93
CA VAL A 7 8.31 1.66 -0.69
C VAL A 7 8.45 3.14 -0.40
N VAL A 8 9.39 3.50 0.46
CA VAL A 8 9.61 4.91 0.82
C VAL A 8 10.06 5.72 -0.39
N ILE A 9 11.00 5.18 -1.17
CA ILE A 9 11.50 5.87 -2.36
C ILE A 9 10.37 6.10 -3.37
N ARG A 10 9.56 5.09 -3.62
CA ARG A 10 8.45 5.21 -4.57
C ARG A 10 7.39 6.18 -4.06
N MET A 11 7.15 6.18 -2.75
CA MET A 11 6.21 7.11 -2.14
C MET A 11 6.69 8.55 -2.33
N GLU A 12 7.97 8.79 -2.10
CA GLU A 12 8.54 10.13 -2.25
C GLU A 12 8.54 10.58 -3.72
N GLU A 13 8.83 9.68 -4.62
CA GLU A 13 8.77 9.98 -6.05
C GLU A 13 7.35 10.35 -6.47
N ALA A 14 6.36 9.65 -5.93
CA ALA A 14 4.96 9.94 -6.24
C ALA A 14 4.56 11.31 -5.73
N ARG A 15 5.00 11.66 -4.51
CA ARG A 15 4.72 12.98 -3.94
C ARG A 15 5.34 14.08 -4.79
N ASP A 16 6.61 13.90 -5.13
CA ASP A 16 7.34 14.89 -5.90
C ASP A 16 6.73 15.06 -7.30
N SER A 17 6.37 13.94 -7.93
CA SER A 17 5.75 13.95 -9.24
C SER A 17 4.43 14.72 -9.25
N ARG A 18 3.70 14.70 -8.14
CA ARG A 18 2.43 15.42 -8.04
C ARG A 18 2.58 16.85 -7.56
N GLY A 19 3.80 17.27 -7.22
CA GLY A 19 4.05 18.62 -6.76
C GLY A 19 3.43 18.95 -5.41
N ILE A 20 3.14 17.94 -4.59
CA ILE A 20 2.55 18.13 -3.27
C ILE A 20 3.66 18.27 -2.25
N SER A 21 3.60 19.31 -1.41
CA SER A 21 4.57 19.44 -0.34
C SER A 21 4.35 18.38 0.73
N ALA A 22 5.42 18.04 1.46
CA ALA A 22 5.29 17.08 2.55
C ALA A 22 4.29 17.57 3.60
N ALA A 23 4.26 18.88 3.87
CA ALA A 23 3.33 19.44 4.83
C ALA A 23 1.87 19.27 4.38
N GLU A 24 1.61 19.52 3.11
CA GLU A 24 0.25 19.36 2.57
C GLU A 24 -0.16 17.90 2.57
N LEU A 25 0.75 17.00 2.17
CA LEU A 25 0.46 15.59 2.19
C LEU A 25 0.16 15.10 3.60
N ALA A 26 0.95 15.53 4.59
CA ALA A 26 0.74 15.17 5.98
C ALA A 26 -0.64 15.61 6.45
N ARG A 27 -1.02 16.84 6.10
CA ARG A 27 -2.31 17.37 6.48
C ARG A 27 -3.45 16.53 5.91
N ARG A 28 -3.36 16.20 4.63
CA ARG A 28 -4.42 15.44 3.97
C ARG A 28 -4.50 14.00 4.44
N ALA A 29 -3.36 13.41 4.81
CA ALA A 29 -3.32 12.03 5.27
C ALA A 29 -3.49 11.90 6.78
N SER A 30 -3.65 13.03 7.48
CA SER A 30 -3.80 13.06 8.93
C SER A 30 -2.61 12.42 9.63
N ILE A 31 -1.42 12.74 9.14
CA ILE A 31 -0.16 12.30 9.74
C ILE A 31 0.56 13.53 10.26
N ASP A 32 1.24 13.40 11.40
CA ASP A 32 2.04 14.50 11.93
C ASP A 32 3.09 14.89 10.88
N ARG A 33 3.20 16.19 10.64
CA ARG A 33 4.09 16.74 9.61
C ARG A 33 5.54 16.32 9.83
N LYS A 34 6.02 16.43 11.06
CA LYS A 34 7.40 16.08 11.38
C LYS A 34 7.63 14.58 11.21
N ARG A 35 6.66 13.77 11.64
CA ARG A 35 6.74 12.33 11.48
C ARG A 35 6.80 11.93 10.01
N LEU A 36 5.96 12.54 9.18
CA LEU A 36 5.97 12.23 7.74
C LEU A 36 7.32 12.58 7.13
N TRP A 37 7.87 13.72 7.53
CA TRP A 37 9.18 14.11 7.01
C TRP A 37 10.24 13.05 7.34
N TYR A 38 10.23 12.54 8.58
CA TYR A 38 11.17 11.50 8.97
C TYR A 38 10.93 10.19 8.22
N ILE A 39 9.67 9.86 7.96
CA ILE A 39 9.34 8.66 7.19
C ILE A 39 9.89 8.77 5.77
N LEU A 40 9.63 9.89 5.12
CA LEU A 40 10.07 10.08 3.73
C LEU A 40 11.58 10.21 3.62
N ASP A 41 12.23 10.64 4.68
CA ASP A 41 13.69 10.72 4.73
C ASP A 41 14.34 9.38 5.08
N GLY A 42 13.54 8.37 5.39
CA GLY A 42 14.04 7.05 5.70
C GLY A 42 14.45 6.84 7.14
N GLN A 43 14.20 7.80 8.03
CA GLN A 43 14.62 7.71 9.42
C GLN A 43 13.62 7.00 10.32
N ARG A 44 12.38 6.89 9.89
CA ARG A 44 11.33 6.22 10.64
C ARG A 44 10.59 5.27 9.73
N GLN A 45 10.12 4.18 10.30
CA GLN A 45 9.34 3.22 9.53
C GLN A 45 7.91 3.70 9.37
N MET A 46 7.37 3.47 8.17
CA MET A 46 5.98 3.78 7.88
C MET A 46 5.10 2.67 8.45
N ARG A 47 4.04 3.06 9.16
CA ARG A 47 3.09 2.08 9.67
C ARG A 47 2.09 1.73 8.57
N ALA A 48 1.42 0.58 8.75
CA ALA A 48 0.48 0.09 7.73
C ALA A 48 -0.65 1.09 7.48
N ASP A 49 -1.20 1.67 8.55
CA ASP A 49 -2.29 2.63 8.38
C ASP A 49 -1.83 3.91 7.68
N GLU A 50 -0.59 4.30 7.93
CA GLU A 50 -0.01 5.47 7.25
C GLU A 50 0.16 5.19 5.76
N PHE A 51 0.61 4.00 5.43
CA PHE A 51 0.76 3.60 4.04
C PHE A 51 -0.58 3.65 3.30
N VAL A 52 -1.62 3.11 3.92
CA VAL A 52 -2.95 3.10 3.30
C VAL A 52 -3.46 4.52 3.10
N ARG A 53 -3.30 5.39 4.10
CA ARG A 53 -3.79 6.76 3.99
C ARG A 53 -3.03 7.55 2.94
N LEU A 54 -1.71 7.37 2.86
CA LEU A 54 -0.92 8.06 1.84
C LEU A 54 -1.30 7.60 0.44
N CYS A 55 -1.48 6.30 0.26
CA CYS A 55 -1.91 5.79 -1.03
C CYS A 55 -3.29 6.32 -1.42
N ALA A 56 -4.21 6.37 -0.46
CA ALA A 56 -5.57 6.85 -0.73
C ALA A 56 -5.57 8.32 -1.12
N VAL A 57 -4.79 9.14 -0.41
CA VAL A 57 -4.73 10.57 -0.69
C VAL A 57 -4.15 10.86 -2.07
N MET A 58 -3.14 10.09 -2.47
CA MET A 58 -2.47 10.31 -3.74
C MET A 58 -3.00 9.45 -4.88
N GLY A 59 -3.97 8.57 -4.61
CA GLY A 59 -4.53 7.70 -5.62
C GLY A 59 -3.55 6.67 -6.13
N LEU A 60 -2.71 6.11 -5.26
CA LEU A 60 -1.69 5.16 -5.66
C LEU A 60 -2.19 3.73 -5.58
N ASP A 61 -1.76 2.93 -6.53
CA ASP A 61 -2.03 1.51 -6.56
C ASP A 61 -0.86 0.77 -5.90
N MET A 62 -1.15 -0.34 -5.26
CA MET A 62 -0.14 -1.16 -4.60
C MET A 62 0.94 -1.62 -5.58
N SER A 63 0.59 -1.81 -6.85
CA SER A 63 1.55 -2.27 -7.85
C SER A 63 2.73 -1.32 -8.03
N LEU A 64 2.55 -0.03 -7.69
CA LEU A 64 3.63 0.93 -7.76
C LEU A 64 4.82 0.54 -6.89
N PHE A 65 4.55 -0.19 -5.83
CA PHE A 65 5.56 -0.52 -4.81
C PHE A 65 6.15 -1.91 -4.99
N LEU A 66 5.91 -2.54 -6.14
CA LEU A 66 6.39 -3.88 -6.41
C LEU A 66 7.32 -3.88 -7.61
N THR A 67 8.41 -4.64 -7.52
CA THR A 67 9.25 -4.90 -8.69
C THR A 67 8.60 -5.99 -9.53
N ASN A 68 9.06 -6.15 -10.77
CA ASN A 68 8.53 -7.21 -11.63
C ASN A 68 8.77 -8.58 -11.03
N ASP A 69 9.96 -8.80 -10.45
CA ASP A 69 10.27 -10.08 -9.81
C ASP A 69 9.33 -10.36 -8.66
N MET A 70 9.04 -9.35 -7.85
CA MET A 70 8.12 -9.50 -6.74
C MET A 70 6.71 -9.76 -7.21
N LYS A 71 6.29 -9.10 -8.30
CA LYS A 71 4.95 -9.33 -8.84
C LYS A 71 4.78 -10.78 -9.27
N GLU A 72 5.79 -11.34 -9.91
CA GLU A 72 5.74 -12.72 -10.35
C GLU A 72 5.72 -13.68 -9.16
N GLU A 73 6.59 -13.43 -8.19
CA GLU A 73 6.64 -14.30 -7.01
C GLU A 73 5.35 -14.25 -6.22
N LEU A 74 4.80 -13.07 -6.01
CA LEU A 74 3.59 -12.92 -5.23
C LEU A 74 2.37 -13.46 -5.98
N ALA A 75 2.36 -13.35 -7.31
CA ALA A 75 1.30 -13.95 -8.11
C ALA A 75 1.30 -15.46 -7.97
N TYR A 76 2.49 -16.07 -7.97
CA TYR A 76 2.61 -17.51 -7.76
C TYR A 76 2.09 -17.90 -6.37
N ARG A 77 2.48 -17.15 -5.35
CA ARG A 77 2.06 -17.44 -3.98
C ARG A 77 0.55 -17.25 -3.81
N ARG A 78 -0.01 -16.25 -4.47
CA ARG A 78 -1.46 -16.04 -4.44
C ARG A 78 -2.19 -17.23 -5.06
N GLN A 79 -1.68 -17.71 -6.20
CA GLN A 79 -2.26 -18.88 -6.85
C GLN A 79 -2.19 -20.10 -5.94
N LYS A 80 -1.09 -20.25 -5.22
CA LYS A 80 -0.92 -21.36 -4.30
C LYS A 80 -1.94 -21.30 -3.18
N VAL A 81 -2.22 -20.13 -2.66
CA VAL A 81 -3.24 -19.94 -1.63
C VAL A 81 -4.61 -20.36 -2.17
N ILE A 82 -4.93 -19.96 -3.39
CA ILE A 82 -6.20 -20.33 -4.01
C ILE A 82 -6.31 -21.85 -4.13
N GLU A 83 -5.22 -22.51 -4.56
CA GLU A 83 -5.22 -23.97 -4.70
C GLU A 83 -5.37 -24.68 -3.36
N ASP A 84 -4.69 -24.16 -2.32
CA ASP A 84 -4.69 -24.84 -1.01
C ASP A 84 -5.97 -24.57 -0.22
N TYR A 85 -6.57 -23.39 -0.37
CA TYR A 85 -7.70 -22.99 0.46
C TYR A 85 -8.97 -22.70 -0.34
N GLY A 86 -8.90 -22.81 -1.66
CA GLY A 86 -10.05 -22.56 -2.52
C GLY A 86 -10.23 -21.09 -2.81
N THR A 87 -11.23 -20.79 -3.63
CA THR A 87 -11.50 -19.41 -4.09
C THR A 87 -12.55 -18.70 -3.26
N GLY A 88 -12.91 -19.24 -2.14
CA GLY A 88 -14.02 -18.76 -1.33
C GLY A 88 -13.82 -17.42 -0.68
N LEU A 89 -12.86 -16.79 -1.06
CA LEU A 89 -12.65 -15.47 -0.54
C LEU A 89 -13.37 -14.43 -1.31
N CYS A 90 -14.00 -14.67 -1.61
CA CYS A 90 -14.34 -13.69 -2.12
C CYS A 90 -14.02 -12.69 -2.21
N GLY A 91 -13.52 -13.29 -2.18
CA GLY A 91 -13.15 -12.33 -2.18
C GLY A 91 -12.63 -11.75 -2.57
N LEU A 92 -12.47 -12.04 -2.51
CA LEU A 92 -12.04 -11.48 -2.47
C LEU A 92 -12.26 -10.99 -2.67
N VAL A 93 -12.43 -11.15 -2.73
CA VAL A 93 -12.88 -10.76 -2.46
C VAL A 93 -13.38 -10.60 -2.40
N PRO A 94 -13.61 -10.65 -2.48
CA PRO A 94 -14.22 -10.32 -1.91
C PRO A 94 -14.76 -10.15 -1.62
N GLN A 95 -15.08 -10.01 -1.38
CA GLN A 95 -15.78 -9.96 -0.55
C GLN A 95 -16.20 -9.78 0.04
N ARG A 96 -16.80 -9.73 -0.01
CA ARG A 96 -17.55 -9.77 0.93
C ARG A 96 -18.09 -9.56 1.48
N ARG A 97 -18.64 -9.46 1.24
CA ARG A 97 -19.48 -9.46 2.10
C ARG A 97 -20.07 -9.28 2.63
N LYS A 98 -20.60 -9.25 2.38
CA LYS A 98 -21.32 -9.25 3.10
C LYS A 98 -21.71 -9.29 3.40
N GLY A 99 -21.92 -9.34 2.87
CA GLY A 99 -22.28 -9.42 3.44
C GLY A 99 -22.25 -9.77 2.98
N GLU A 100 -22.12 -9.68 2.74
CA GLU A 100 -22.11 -10.02 2.86
C GLU A 100 -21.69 -10.21 2.63
N GLU A 101 -21.57 -10.27 2.37
CA GLU A 101 -21.31 -10.49 2.65
C GLU A 101 -20.60 -10.65 2.39
N CYS A 102 -20.43 -10.80 1.97
CA CYS A 102 -19.88 -10.97 2.22
C CYS A 102 -19.32 -10.92 1.86
N CYS A 103 -19.24 -11.03 1.58
CA CYS A 103 -18.89 -10.97 1.90
C CYS A 103 -18.43 -10.58 1.76
N VAL A 104 -18.25 -10.77 1.36
CA VAL A 104 -18.09 -10.43 1.87
C VAL A 104 -17.68 -10.07 1.93
N HIS A 105 -17.60 -10.01 1.50
CA HIS A 105 -17.61 -9.75 2.13
C HIS A 105 -17.39 -9.60 2.24
#